data_bf22d8a5449be12961cb138f28b24ffc
#
_entry.id   bf22d8a5449be12961cb138f28b24ffc
#
_cell.length_a   1.000
_cell.length_b   1.000
_cell.length_c   1.000
_cell.angle_alpha   90.00
_cell.angle_beta   90.00
_cell.angle_gamma   90.00
#
_symmetry.space_group_name_H-M   'P 1'
#
loop_
_entity.id
_entity.type
_entity.pdbx_description
1 polymer ?
#
loop_
_entity_poly.entity_id
_entity_poly.type
_entity_poly.pdbx_seq_one_letter_code
_entity_poly.pdbx_strand_id
1 'polypeptide(L)'
;MDEARKAVLSELAAMLSASWRDPGNPVTVDPVFYPRDRTEAYFVQDRMHDKLGQGLVGWKVGATSGKMRELDGHDDVIPGRIFASRSYFGPRHELPIGQFPGARAETEFAFRLTATPEPREAPWTAGEMEAMMVLHPAIEIIGNRYRLNGAGKAENSLMTIADNGGGIGFVFGDPVDDWQDIDFQPVSYTHLTLPT
;
A
#
# COMPACT_ATOMS: atom_id res chain seq x y z
N MET A 1 18.42 12.97 9.02
CA MET A 1 17.36 13.15 10.04
C MET A 1 18.00 13.03 11.41
N ASP A 2 17.81 14.03 12.27
CA ASP A 2 18.31 14.04 13.65
C ASP A 2 17.43 13.20 14.59
N GLU A 3 17.93 12.93 15.81
CA GLU A 3 17.24 12.05 16.78
C GLU A 3 15.93 12.67 17.30
N ALA A 4 15.85 13.99 17.43
CA ALA A 4 14.62 14.65 17.84
C ALA A 4 13.50 14.48 16.80
N ARG A 5 13.84 14.62 15.51
CA ARG A 5 12.91 14.38 14.42
C ARG A 5 12.49 12.92 14.30
N LYS A 6 13.41 11.97 14.49
CA LYS A 6 13.08 10.55 14.52
C LYS A 6 12.11 10.21 15.66
N ALA A 7 12.24 10.85 16.81
CA ALA A 7 11.31 10.66 17.92
C ALA A 7 9.89 11.09 17.55
N VAL A 8 9.72 12.29 16.96
CA VAL A 8 8.43 12.80 16.47
C VAL A 8 7.79 11.85 15.45
N LEU A 9 8.57 11.40 14.47
CA LEU A 9 8.05 10.48 13.44
C LEU A 9 7.75 9.08 13.99
N SER A 10 8.48 8.63 15.02
CA SER A 10 8.18 7.37 15.71
C SER A 10 6.88 7.43 16.52
N GLU A 11 6.50 8.62 16.98
CA GLU A 11 5.20 8.87 17.62
C GLU A 11 4.08 8.82 16.58
N LEU A 12 4.25 9.43 15.40
CA LEU A 12 3.32 9.28 14.28
C LEU A 12 3.12 7.80 13.92
N ALA A 13 4.20 7.04 13.80
CA ALA A 13 4.12 5.60 13.52
C ALA A 13 3.35 4.84 14.62
N ALA A 14 3.45 5.25 15.87
CA ALA A 14 2.68 4.65 16.97
C ALA A 14 1.19 4.98 16.84
N MET A 15 0.84 6.21 16.51
CA MET A 15 -0.54 6.64 16.29
C MET A 15 -1.18 5.88 15.12
N LEU A 16 -0.50 5.77 13.97
CA LEU A 16 -0.98 5.01 12.80
C LEU A 16 -1.11 3.52 13.12
N SER A 17 -0.18 2.95 13.90
CA SER A 17 -0.26 1.55 14.34
C SER A 17 -1.44 1.30 15.28
N ALA A 18 -1.81 2.26 16.13
CA ALA A 18 -2.98 2.17 16.97
C ALA A 18 -4.27 2.17 16.13
N SER A 19 -4.39 3.09 15.18
CA SER A 19 -5.53 3.12 14.24
C SER A 19 -5.59 1.89 13.34
N TRP A 20 -4.46 1.26 13.01
CA TRP A 20 -4.46 -0.03 12.31
C TRP A 20 -5.15 -1.12 13.12
N ARG A 21 -4.93 -1.15 14.44
CA ARG A 21 -5.54 -2.14 15.34
C ARG A 21 -7.00 -1.83 15.67
N ASP A 22 -7.37 -0.55 15.60
CA ASP A 22 -8.74 -0.06 15.83
C ASP A 22 -9.19 0.85 14.68
N PRO A 23 -9.58 0.24 13.55
CA PRO A 23 -9.86 0.99 12.31
C PRO A 23 -11.09 1.91 12.41
N GLY A 24 -11.95 1.71 13.39
CA GLY A 24 -13.08 2.62 13.67
C GLY A 24 -12.68 3.99 14.20
N ASN A 25 -11.44 4.12 14.69
CA ASN A 25 -10.91 5.32 15.33
C ASN A 25 -9.68 5.88 14.59
N PRO A 26 -9.86 6.53 13.42
CA PRO A 26 -8.76 7.16 12.71
C PRO A 26 -8.17 8.32 13.55
N VAL A 27 -6.84 8.39 13.62
CA VAL A 27 -6.14 9.44 14.35
C VAL A 27 -6.23 10.78 13.64
N THR A 28 -6.46 11.87 14.38
CA THR A 28 -6.26 13.22 13.86
C THR A 28 -4.79 13.60 14.07
N VAL A 29 -4.09 13.88 12.97
CA VAL A 29 -2.65 14.17 12.99
C VAL A 29 -2.42 15.67 12.99
N ASP A 30 -1.63 16.14 13.96
CA ASP A 30 -1.18 17.54 14.02
C ASP A 30 -0.06 17.76 12.98
N PRO A 31 0.00 18.96 12.33
CA PRO A 31 1.04 19.29 11.35
C PRO A 31 2.49 19.08 11.80
N VAL A 32 2.79 19.13 13.10
CA VAL A 32 4.13 18.88 13.63
C VAL A 32 4.63 17.47 13.29
N PHE A 33 3.73 16.52 13.12
CA PHE A 33 4.02 15.12 12.79
C PHE A 33 4.13 14.85 11.28
N TYR A 34 3.73 15.78 10.41
CA TYR A 34 3.74 15.52 8.97
C TYR A 34 5.16 15.25 8.48
N PRO A 35 5.37 14.16 7.71
CA PRO A 35 6.64 13.94 7.01
C PRO A 35 6.94 15.11 6.07
N ARG A 36 8.20 15.51 5.98
CA ARG A 36 8.66 16.63 5.14
C ARG A 36 9.11 16.19 3.76
N ASP A 37 9.45 14.93 3.64
CA ASP A 37 9.92 14.28 2.42
C ASP A 37 9.62 12.77 2.43
N ARG A 38 9.92 12.10 1.32
CA ARG A 38 9.70 10.66 1.20
C ARG A 38 10.56 9.84 2.16
N THR A 39 11.76 10.29 2.49
CA THR A 39 12.63 9.59 3.44
C THR A 39 11.99 9.53 4.83
N GLU A 40 11.42 10.65 5.27
CA GLU A 40 10.69 10.70 6.53
C GLU A 40 9.39 9.86 6.48
N ALA A 41 8.67 9.90 5.36
CA ALA A 41 7.45 9.13 5.18
C ALA A 41 7.73 7.60 5.23
N TYR A 42 8.75 7.13 4.54
CA TYR A 42 9.15 5.72 4.60
C TYR A 42 9.72 5.33 5.96
N PHE A 43 10.42 6.23 6.65
CA PHE A 43 10.82 5.98 8.03
C PHE A 43 9.60 5.71 8.93
N VAL A 44 8.52 6.46 8.79
CA VAL A 44 7.27 6.23 9.53
C VAL A 44 6.67 4.86 9.15
N GLN A 45 6.61 4.54 7.86
CA GLN A 45 6.11 3.26 7.37
C GLN A 45 6.91 2.07 7.94
N ASP A 46 8.25 2.19 8.01
CA ASP A 46 9.12 1.18 8.61
C ASP A 46 8.85 1.03 10.11
N ARG A 47 8.78 2.14 10.84
CA ARG A 47 8.48 2.11 12.28
C ARG A 47 7.07 1.57 12.57
N MET A 48 6.10 1.85 11.69
CA MET A 48 4.76 1.27 11.79
C MET A 48 4.82 -0.25 11.62
N HIS A 49 5.54 -0.75 10.61
CA HIS A 49 5.74 -2.18 10.41
C HIS A 49 6.37 -2.85 11.63
N ASP A 50 7.46 -2.29 12.17
CA ASP A 50 8.11 -2.80 13.38
C ASP A 50 7.13 -2.90 14.57
N LYS A 51 6.31 -1.87 14.76
CA LYS A 51 5.33 -1.80 15.85
C LYS A 51 4.15 -2.77 15.68
N LEU A 52 3.76 -3.03 14.44
CA LEU A 52 2.69 -3.99 14.15
C LEU A 52 3.16 -5.42 14.37
N GLY A 53 4.43 -5.73 14.08
CA GLY A 53 5.02 -7.06 14.25
C GLY A 53 4.33 -8.13 13.41
N GLN A 54 3.76 -7.76 12.28
CA GLN A 54 3.00 -8.67 11.41
C GLN A 54 3.88 -9.23 10.29
N GLY A 55 3.64 -10.48 9.91
CA GLY A 55 4.28 -11.10 8.76
C GLY A 55 3.91 -10.38 7.45
N LEU A 56 4.86 -10.33 6.52
CA LEU A 56 4.65 -9.81 5.17
C LEU A 56 4.27 -10.92 4.21
N VAL A 57 3.33 -10.63 3.31
CA VAL A 57 2.98 -11.46 2.14
C VAL A 57 3.66 -10.92 0.88
N GLY A 58 3.78 -9.60 0.78
CA GLY A 58 4.35 -8.94 -0.38
C GLY A 58 4.29 -7.43 -0.28
N TRP A 59 4.35 -6.81 -1.44
CA TRP A 59 4.32 -5.36 -1.62
C TRP A 59 3.25 -4.98 -2.64
N LYS A 60 2.53 -3.90 -2.36
CA LYS A 60 1.73 -3.21 -3.36
C LYS A 60 2.49 -2.00 -3.88
N VAL A 61 2.22 -1.58 -5.09
CA VAL A 61 2.86 -0.39 -5.70
C VAL A 61 1.79 0.50 -6.31
N GLY A 62 1.48 1.58 -5.63
CA GLY A 62 0.55 2.60 -6.12
C GLY A 62 1.23 3.69 -6.96
N ALA A 63 0.43 4.59 -7.53
CA ALA A 63 0.89 5.72 -8.36
C ALA A 63 1.76 5.29 -9.56
N THR A 64 1.43 4.17 -10.19
CA THR A 64 2.23 3.58 -11.28
C THR A 64 2.14 4.36 -12.59
N SER A 65 1.09 5.16 -12.81
CA SER A 65 0.97 6.03 -13.99
C SER A 65 1.30 7.48 -13.68
N GLY A 66 1.85 8.21 -14.67
CA GLY A 66 2.12 9.65 -14.54
C GLY A 66 0.87 10.46 -14.23
N LYS A 67 -0.28 10.10 -14.82
CA LYS A 67 -1.57 10.75 -14.56
C LYS A 67 -2.01 10.60 -13.10
N MET A 68 -1.86 9.41 -12.52
CA MET A 68 -2.20 9.19 -11.11
C MET A 68 -1.25 9.95 -10.18
N ARG A 69 0.05 9.96 -10.49
CA ARG A 69 1.02 10.76 -9.71
C ARG A 69 0.65 12.24 -9.70
N GLU A 70 0.31 12.81 -10.87
CA GLU A 70 -0.12 14.20 -10.96
C GLU A 70 -1.41 14.45 -10.18
N LEU A 71 -2.39 13.55 -10.28
CA LEU A 71 -3.66 13.66 -9.58
C LEU A 71 -3.48 13.66 -8.06
N ASP A 72 -2.70 12.73 -7.54
CA ASP A 72 -2.54 12.50 -6.10
C ASP A 72 -1.35 13.24 -5.48
N GLY A 73 -0.54 13.92 -6.31
CA GLY A 73 0.59 14.73 -5.88
C GLY A 73 1.83 13.91 -5.53
N HIS A 74 1.94 12.69 -6.07
CA HIS A 74 3.13 11.88 -5.90
C HIS A 74 4.19 12.21 -6.97
N ASP A 75 5.44 12.27 -6.58
CA ASP A 75 6.59 12.46 -7.47
C ASP A 75 7.12 11.17 -8.08
N ASP A 76 6.81 10.03 -7.43
CA ASP A 76 7.20 8.68 -7.87
C ASP A 76 6.19 7.64 -7.37
N VAL A 77 6.38 6.37 -7.76
CA VAL A 77 5.58 5.24 -7.26
C VAL A 77 5.62 5.14 -5.73
N ILE A 78 4.56 4.60 -5.15
CA ILE A 78 4.41 4.50 -3.69
C ILE A 78 4.24 3.04 -3.25
N PRO A 79 5.35 2.32 -2.97
CA PRO A 79 5.26 0.99 -2.41
C PRO A 79 4.69 1.00 -0.99
N GLY A 80 3.87 0.00 -0.70
CA GLY A 80 3.34 -0.30 0.62
C GLY A 80 3.41 -1.79 0.92
N ARG A 81 3.37 -2.17 2.17
CA ARG A 81 3.46 -3.57 2.62
C ARG A 81 2.10 -4.25 2.60
N ILE A 82 2.07 -5.51 2.20
CA ILE A 82 0.89 -6.37 2.31
C ILE A 82 1.08 -7.30 3.51
N PHE A 83 0.29 -7.09 4.55
CA PHE A 83 0.39 -7.83 5.81
C PHE A 83 -0.43 -9.12 5.77
N ALA A 84 0.14 -10.20 6.28
CA ALA A 84 -0.49 -11.52 6.32
C ALA A 84 -1.85 -11.52 7.05
N SER A 85 -2.00 -10.71 8.10
CA SER A 85 -3.24 -10.63 8.89
C SER A 85 -4.46 -10.08 8.15
N ARG A 86 -4.23 -9.41 7.00
CA ARG A 86 -5.28 -8.84 6.15
C ARG A 86 -5.11 -9.25 4.68
N SER A 87 -4.57 -10.43 4.46
CA SER A 87 -4.42 -11.06 3.15
C SER A 87 -5.34 -12.27 3.07
N TYR A 88 -6.14 -12.32 2.04
CA TYR A 88 -7.18 -13.33 1.83
C TYR A 88 -6.94 -14.01 0.50
N PHE A 89 -6.92 -15.34 0.49
CA PHE A 89 -6.58 -16.14 -0.69
C PHE A 89 -7.78 -16.99 -1.14
N GLY A 90 -8.04 -16.98 -2.44
CA GLY A 90 -9.13 -17.71 -3.08
C GLY A 90 -10.16 -16.79 -3.71
N PRO A 91 -11.10 -17.34 -4.49
CA PRO A 91 -11.95 -16.58 -5.39
C PRO A 91 -13.11 -15.85 -4.71
N ARG A 92 -13.40 -16.16 -3.44
CA ARG A 92 -14.54 -15.56 -2.73
C ARG A 92 -14.27 -15.40 -1.23
N HIS A 93 -14.50 -14.17 -0.75
CA HIS A 93 -14.43 -13.83 0.67
C HIS A 93 -15.59 -12.94 1.07
N GLU A 94 -16.05 -13.10 2.31
CA GLU A 94 -16.98 -12.19 2.97
C GLU A 94 -16.21 -11.49 4.10
N LEU A 95 -16.02 -10.19 3.96
CA LEU A 95 -15.24 -9.40 4.89
C LEU A 95 -16.18 -8.49 5.71
N PRO A 96 -16.05 -8.47 7.04
CA PRO A 96 -16.86 -7.58 7.87
C PRO A 96 -16.54 -6.12 7.56
N ILE A 97 -17.49 -5.37 7.00
CA ILE A 97 -17.29 -3.97 6.59
C ILE A 97 -16.80 -3.08 7.73
N GLY A 98 -17.16 -3.38 8.97
CA GLY A 98 -16.69 -2.66 10.14
C GLY A 98 -15.19 -2.73 10.38
N GLN A 99 -14.48 -3.68 9.76
CA GLN A 99 -13.01 -3.74 9.77
C GLN A 99 -12.36 -2.81 8.74
N PHE A 100 -13.15 -2.25 7.82
CA PHE A 100 -12.69 -1.44 6.71
C PHE A 100 -13.52 -0.15 6.56
N PRO A 101 -13.64 0.68 7.60
CA PRO A 101 -14.49 1.86 7.56
C PRO A 101 -14.00 2.85 6.50
N GLY A 102 -14.91 3.31 5.64
CA GLY A 102 -14.59 4.26 4.57
C GLY A 102 -13.70 3.70 3.46
N ALA A 103 -13.56 2.37 3.39
CA ALA A 103 -12.71 1.72 2.41
C ALA A 103 -13.24 1.85 0.98
N ARG A 104 -12.32 1.81 0.04
CA ARG A 104 -12.56 1.64 -1.41
C ARG A 104 -11.88 0.36 -1.87
N ALA A 105 -12.38 -0.23 -2.95
CA ALA A 105 -11.77 -1.39 -3.59
C ALA A 105 -11.09 -0.95 -4.90
N GLU A 106 -9.90 -1.44 -5.12
CA GLU A 106 -9.14 -1.28 -6.37
C GLU A 106 -8.90 -2.65 -6.96
N THR A 107 -9.10 -2.80 -8.28
CA THR A 107 -8.75 -4.02 -8.98
C THR A 107 -7.28 -3.98 -9.36
N GLU A 108 -6.56 -5.09 -9.10
CA GLU A 108 -5.11 -5.15 -9.21
C GLU A 108 -4.64 -6.40 -9.97
N PHE A 109 -3.46 -6.30 -10.53
CA PHE A 109 -2.68 -7.44 -10.97
C PHE A 109 -1.63 -7.77 -9.91
N ALA A 110 -1.75 -8.94 -9.29
CA ALA A 110 -0.77 -9.41 -8.32
C ALA A 110 0.14 -10.46 -8.95
N PHE A 111 1.44 -10.23 -8.89
CA PHE A 111 2.44 -11.17 -9.39
C PHE A 111 3.11 -11.87 -8.21
N ARG A 112 2.87 -13.18 -8.10
CA ARG A 112 3.54 -14.02 -7.09
C ARG A 112 4.84 -14.56 -7.65
N LEU A 113 5.95 -14.26 -6.98
CA LEU A 113 7.25 -14.83 -7.31
C LEU A 113 7.28 -16.33 -6.95
N THR A 114 7.73 -17.16 -7.88
CA THR A 114 7.93 -18.62 -7.68
C THR A 114 9.32 -18.94 -7.17
N ALA A 115 10.25 -18.00 -7.31
CA ALA A 115 11.61 -18.08 -6.79
C ALA A 115 12.06 -16.69 -6.30
N THR A 116 12.99 -16.65 -5.37
CA THR A 116 13.64 -15.40 -4.95
C THR A 116 14.68 -15.02 -5.98
N PRO A 117 14.57 -13.82 -6.61
CA PRO A 117 15.60 -13.33 -7.52
C PRO A 117 16.94 -13.15 -6.76
N GLU A 118 18.02 -13.71 -7.33
CA GLU A 118 19.35 -13.56 -6.74
C GLU A 118 19.82 -12.12 -6.83
N PRO A 119 20.44 -11.56 -5.77
CA PRO A 119 21.04 -10.24 -5.79
C PRO A 119 22.12 -10.14 -6.87
N ARG A 120 22.01 -9.13 -7.74
CA ARG A 120 23.03 -8.88 -8.79
C ARG A 120 23.10 -7.39 -9.13
N GLU A 121 24.24 -6.94 -9.70
CA GLU A 121 24.42 -5.54 -10.11
C GLU A 121 23.57 -5.16 -11.33
N ALA A 122 23.43 -6.07 -12.30
CA ALA A 122 22.62 -5.84 -13.49
C ALA A 122 21.12 -5.88 -13.16
N PRO A 123 20.32 -4.92 -13.65
CA PRO A 123 18.88 -4.96 -13.49
C PRO A 123 18.26 -6.25 -14.08
N TRP A 124 17.23 -6.75 -13.46
CA TRP A 124 16.41 -7.83 -14.02
C TRP A 124 15.61 -7.30 -15.20
N THR A 125 15.58 -8.04 -16.28
CA THR A 125 14.72 -7.73 -17.44
C THR A 125 13.29 -8.20 -17.18
N ALA A 126 12.32 -7.63 -17.90
CA ALA A 126 10.92 -8.05 -17.81
C ALA A 126 10.76 -9.55 -18.09
N GLY A 127 11.36 -10.07 -19.16
CA GLY A 127 11.26 -11.50 -19.51
C GLY A 127 11.89 -12.44 -18.47
N GLU A 128 12.99 -12.03 -17.81
CA GLU A 128 13.55 -12.82 -16.71
C GLU A 128 12.60 -12.85 -15.50
N MET A 129 11.95 -11.72 -15.21
CA MET A 129 10.98 -11.65 -14.11
C MET A 129 9.71 -12.43 -14.45
N GLU A 130 9.19 -12.32 -15.66
CA GLU A 130 8.01 -13.07 -16.14
C GLU A 130 8.19 -14.59 -15.97
N ALA A 131 9.38 -15.11 -16.22
CA ALA A 131 9.68 -16.52 -16.06
C ALA A 131 9.59 -17.00 -14.60
N MET A 132 9.61 -16.08 -13.62
CA MET A 132 9.53 -16.36 -12.19
C MET A 132 8.24 -15.86 -11.56
N MET A 133 7.22 -15.53 -12.36
CA MET A 133 5.97 -14.95 -11.85
C MET A 133 4.76 -15.78 -12.22
N VAL A 134 3.77 -15.74 -11.35
CA VAL A 134 2.40 -16.20 -11.62
C VAL A 134 1.46 -15.03 -11.37
N LEU A 135 0.59 -14.75 -12.33
CA LEU A 135 -0.43 -13.71 -12.21
C LEU A 135 -1.62 -14.20 -11.39
N HIS A 136 -2.08 -13.34 -10.51
CA HIS A 136 -3.36 -13.47 -9.82
C HIS A 136 -4.19 -12.20 -10.03
N PRO A 137 -5.47 -12.26 -10.41
CA PRO A 137 -6.35 -11.14 -10.24
C PRO A 137 -6.48 -10.83 -8.75
N ALA A 138 -6.50 -9.57 -8.40
CA ALA A 138 -6.54 -9.18 -7.01
C ALA A 138 -7.43 -7.95 -6.78
N ILE A 139 -7.81 -7.76 -5.52
CA ILE A 139 -8.50 -6.56 -5.06
C ILE A 139 -7.71 -6.02 -3.88
N GLU A 140 -7.23 -4.79 -4.01
CA GLU A 140 -6.71 -4.03 -2.88
C GLU A 140 -7.86 -3.29 -2.20
N ILE A 141 -7.90 -3.36 -0.88
CA ILE A 141 -8.79 -2.56 -0.05
C ILE A 141 -7.94 -1.41 0.49
N ILE A 142 -8.31 -0.19 0.10
CA ILE A 142 -7.59 1.02 0.48
C ILE A 142 -8.43 1.90 1.40
N GLY A 143 -7.76 2.68 2.25
CA GLY A 143 -8.38 3.65 3.13
C GLY A 143 -7.35 4.35 4.01
N ASN A 144 -7.78 5.41 4.68
CA ASN A 144 -6.89 6.21 5.53
C ASN A 144 -7.15 5.90 7.00
N ARG A 145 -6.08 5.71 7.75
CA ARG A 145 -6.11 5.54 9.22
C ARG A 145 -5.97 6.86 9.96
N TYR A 146 -5.98 7.97 9.23
CA TYR A 146 -5.76 9.31 9.76
C TYR A 146 -6.71 10.34 9.15
N ARG A 147 -6.78 11.48 9.84
CA ARG A 147 -7.38 12.72 9.35
C ARG A 147 -6.36 13.83 9.48
N LEU A 148 -6.27 14.71 8.49
CA LEU A 148 -5.34 15.84 8.47
C LEU A 148 -6.09 17.14 8.66
N ASN A 149 -5.50 18.06 9.42
CA ASN A 149 -6.01 19.40 9.62
C ASN A 149 -5.29 20.36 8.67
N GLY A 150 -6.00 20.84 7.62
CA GLY A 150 -5.49 21.89 6.74
C GLY A 150 -4.30 21.50 5.86
N ALA A 151 -4.10 20.19 5.61
CA ALA A 151 -3.01 19.71 4.77
C ALA A 151 -3.27 19.98 3.28
N GLY A 152 -2.22 20.39 2.58
CA GLY A 152 -2.20 20.49 1.13
C GLY A 152 -1.97 19.13 0.45
N LYS A 153 -1.87 19.15 -0.88
CA LYS A 153 -1.69 17.94 -1.70
C LYS A 153 -0.37 17.23 -1.42
N ALA A 154 0.71 17.98 -1.21
CA ALA A 154 2.03 17.41 -0.91
C ALA A 154 2.06 16.68 0.44
N GLU A 155 1.49 17.29 1.48
CA GLU A 155 1.41 16.69 2.81
C GLU A 155 0.53 15.42 2.78
N ASN A 156 -0.59 15.47 2.04
CA ASN A 156 -1.44 14.29 1.83
C ASN A 156 -0.69 13.15 1.13
N SER A 157 0.10 13.45 0.10
CA SER A 157 0.94 12.49 -0.59
C SER A 157 1.93 11.80 0.37
N LEU A 158 2.68 12.58 1.15
CA LEU A 158 3.65 12.05 2.10
C LEU A 158 2.99 11.26 3.24
N MET A 159 1.83 11.71 3.71
CA MET A 159 1.08 10.97 4.72
C MET A 159 0.51 9.66 4.18
N THR A 160 0.10 9.61 2.90
CA THR A 160 -0.30 8.35 2.25
C THR A 160 0.85 7.34 2.24
N ILE A 161 2.07 7.79 1.89
CA ILE A 161 3.28 6.94 1.97
C ILE A 161 3.51 6.46 3.41
N ALA A 162 3.47 7.36 4.39
CA ALA A 162 3.66 7.05 5.80
C ALA A 162 2.65 6.04 6.32
N ASP A 163 1.40 6.12 5.85
CA ASP A 163 0.30 5.23 6.17
C ASP A 163 0.23 4.01 5.23
N ASN A 164 1.39 3.42 4.95
CA ASN A 164 1.54 2.18 4.18
C ASN A 164 0.95 2.25 2.75
N GLY A 165 1.04 3.43 2.11
CA GLY A 165 0.49 3.64 0.76
C GLY A 165 -1.03 3.55 0.70
N GLY A 166 -1.74 3.68 1.82
CA GLY A 166 -3.19 3.57 1.90
C GLY A 166 -3.74 2.14 1.93
N GLY A 167 -2.91 1.11 1.75
CA GLY A 167 -3.36 -0.28 1.75
C GLY A 167 -3.79 -0.76 3.14
N ILE A 168 -4.99 -1.36 3.23
CA ILE A 168 -5.55 -1.90 4.47
C ILE A 168 -5.98 -3.36 4.39
N GLY A 169 -6.05 -3.92 3.21
CA GLY A 169 -6.34 -5.34 3.00
C GLY A 169 -6.11 -5.75 1.55
N PHE A 170 -5.96 -7.03 1.31
CA PHE A 170 -5.70 -7.56 -0.02
C PHE A 170 -6.38 -8.93 -0.22
N VAL A 171 -7.09 -9.08 -1.33
CA VAL A 171 -7.71 -10.35 -1.73
C VAL A 171 -7.03 -10.83 -3.00
N PHE A 172 -6.51 -12.05 -2.97
CA PHE A 172 -5.85 -12.69 -4.12
C PHE A 172 -6.77 -13.78 -4.67
N GLY A 173 -7.14 -13.66 -5.93
CA GLY A 173 -7.85 -14.69 -6.67
C GLY A 173 -6.97 -15.88 -7.04
N ASP A 174 -7.54 -16.83 -7.76
CA ASP A 174 -6.79 -18.00 -8.25
C ASP A 174 -5.75 -17.60 -9.31
N PRO A 175 -4.68 -18.39 -9.50
CA PRO A 175 -3.70 -18.11 -10.54
C PRO A 175 -4.32 -18.16 -11.93
N VAL A 176 -3.79 -17.34 -12.83
CA VAL A 176 -4.21 -17.30 -14.24
C VAL A 176 -3.18 -18.08 -15.05
N ASP A 177 -3.64 -19.14 -15.74
CA ASP A 177 -2.83 -19.87 -16.70
C ASP A 177 -2.59 -19.02 -17.98
N ASP A 178 -1.45 -19.21 -18.61
CA ASP A 178 -1.07 -18.54 -19.89
C ASP A 178 -1.21 -17.01 -19.84
N TRP A 179 -0.98 -16.41 -18.66
CA TRP A 179 -1.14 -14.97 -18.45
C TRP A 179 -0.18 -14.11 -19.29
N GLN A 180 0.90 -14.68 -19.81
CA GLN A 180 1.86 -14.03 -20.70
C GLN A 180 1.23 -13.63 -22.04
N ASP A 181 0.13 -14.29 -22.43
CA ASP A 181 -0.63 -13.97 -23.63
C ASP A 181 -1.60 -12.79 -23.45
N ILE A 182 -1.72 -12.26 -22.23
CA ILE A 182 -2.63 -11.14 -21.91
C ILE A 182 -2.00 -9.83 -22.36
N ASP A 183 -2.73 -9.08 -23.20
CA ASP A 183 -2.39 -7.68 -23.50
C ASP A 183 -2.86 -6.75 -22.38
N PHE A 184 -1.91 -6.26 -21.59
CA PHE A 184 -2.20 -5.33 -20.49
C PHE A 184 -2.37 -3.87 -20.94
N GLN A 185 -2.08 -3.50 -22.19
CA GLN A 185 -2.14 -2.12 -22.68
C GLN A 185 -3.54 -1.49 -22.62
N PRO A 186 -4.64 -2.19 -22.97
CA PRO A 186 -5.97 -1.61 -22.90
C PRO A 186 -6.61 -1.65 -21.53
N VAL A 187 -5.90 -2.10 -20.49
CA VAL A 187 -6.49 -2.23 -19.17
C VAL A 187 -6.72 -0.85 -18.57
N SER A 188 -8.00 -0.53 -18.32
CA SER A 188 -8.39 0.59 -17.47
C SER A 188 -9.10 0.05 -16.23
N TYR A 189 -8.81 0.64 -15.08
CA TYR A 189 -9.52 0.32 -13.85
C TYR A 189 -10.29 1.53 -13.32
N THR A 190 -11.38 1.25 -12.62
CA THR A 190 -12.19 2.24 -11.93
C THR A 190 -12.18 1.96 -10.44
N HIS A 191 -12.14 3.01 -9.65
CA HIS A 191 -12.34 2.88 -8.21
C HIS A 191 -13.81 2.53 -7.91
N LEU A 192 -14.02 1.49 -7.14
CA LEU A 192 -15.33 1.13 -6.62
C LEU A 192 -15.44 1.61 -5.19
N THR A 193 -16.43 2.47 -4.92
CA THR A 193 -16.78 2.84 -3.55
C THR A 193 -17.59 1.72 -2.93
N LEU A 194 -17.15 1.19 -1.79
CA LEU A 194 -17.92 0.20 -1.06
C LEU A 194 -19.13 0.86 -0.38
N PRO A 195 -20.28 0.18 -0.31
CA PRO A 195 -21.45 0.71 0.40
C PRO A 195 -21.11 0.89 1.89
N THR A 196 -21.49 2.03 2.43
CA THR A 196 -21.37 2.38 3.85
C THR A 196 -22.53 1.82 4.67
#